data_a51dfa95ebaf633a93b0eeea9bd91b46
#
_entry.id   a51dfa95ebaf633a93b0eeea9bd91b46
#
_cell.length_a   1.000
_cell.length_b   1.000
_cell.length_c   1.000
_cell.angle_alpha   90.00
_cell.angle_beta   90.00
_cell.angle_gamma   90.00
#
_symmetry.space_group_name_H-M   'P 1'
#
loop_
_entity.id
_entity.type
_entity.pdbx_description
1 polymer ?
#
loop_
_entity_poly.entity_id
_entity_poly.type
_entity_poly.pdbx_seq_one_letter_code
_entity_poly.pdbx_strand_id
1 'polypeptide(L)'
;MRAAGALVWREKGGDLQVLLVHRPRYDDWSFPKGKLESGESLCACAVREVAEETGVQVRLEQPLETVRYRLGDGTRKEVRYWAARELD
;
A
#
# COMPACT_ATOMS: atom_id res chain seq x y z
N MET A 1 12.19 -5.17 9.26
CA MET A 1 11.19 -4.08 9.22
C MET A 1 10.01 -4.51 8.39
N ARG A 2 8.81 -4.32 8.90
CA ARG A 2 7.58 -4.74 8.22
C ARG A 2 6.72 -3.54 7.88
N ALA A 3 6.10 -3.61 6.70
CA ALA A 3 5.19 -2.57 6.20
C ALA A 3 4.03 -3.24 5.47
N ALA A 4 2.98 -2.48 5.25
CA ALA A 4 1.83 -2.95 4.50
C ALA A 4 1.26 -1.84 3.64
N GLY A 5 0.63 -2.23 2.55
CA GLY A 5 -0.01 -1.31 1.63
C GLY A 5 -1.03 -2.00 0.74
N ALA A 6 -1.52 -1.28 -0.23
CA ALA A 6 -2.56 -1.80 -1.10
C ALA A 6 -2.44 -1.31 -2.53
N LEU A 7 -2.84 -2.18 -3.45
CA LEU A 7 -3.12 -1.83 -4.83
C LEU A 7 -4.61 -1.54 -4.91
N VAL A 8 -4.95 -0.25 -4.88
CA VAL A 8 -6.34 0.21 -4.92
C VAL A 8 -6.73 0.38 -6.38
N TRP A 9 -7.78 -0.29 -6.80
CA TRP A 9 -8.17 -0.31 -8.21
C TRP A 9 -9.64 0.00 -8.39
N ARG A 10 -9.98 0.47 -9.58
CA ARG A 10 -11.36 0.71 -9.99
C ARG A 10 -11.47 0.57 -11.51
N GLU A 11 -12.69 0.39 -11.98
CA GLU A 11 -13.01 0.50 -13.40
C GLU A 11 -13.72 1.82 -13.64
N LYS A 12 -13.33 2.52 -14.68
CA LYS A 12 -13.96 3.78 -15.06
C LYS A 12 -13.93 3.93 -16.58
N GLY A 13 -15.11 4.04 -17.19
CA GLY A 13 -15.22 4.20 -18.65
C GLY A 13 -14.64 3.04 -19.42
N GLY A 14 -14.69 1.83 -18.87
CA GLY A 14 -14.11 0.64 -19.48
C GLY A 14 -12.63 0.44 -19.24
N ASP A 15 -11.98 1.38 -18.55
CA ASP A 15 -10.55 1.29 -18.23
C ASP A 15 -10.33 0.86 -16.78
N LEU A 16 -9.26 0.10 -16.58
CA LEU A 16 -8.78 -0.25 -15.25
C LEU A 16 -7.84 0.85 -14.77
N GLN A 17 -8.11 1.40 -13.59
CA GLN A 17 -7.27 2.43 -12.98
C GLN A 17 -6.75 1.95 -11.63
N VAL A 18 -5.53 2.36 -11.30
CA VAL A 18 -4.92 2.09 -10.00
C VAL A 18 -4.50 3.40 -9.35
N LEU A 19 -4.57 3.43 -8.02
CA LEU A 19 -4.20 4.60 -7.23
C LEU A 19 -2.71 4.56 -6.93
N LEU A 20 -1.98 5.59 -7.33
CA LEU A 20 -0.56 5.71 -7.08
C LEU A 20 -0.25 6.99 -6.30
N VAL A 21 0.82 6.95 -5.53
CA VAL A 21 1.34 8.08 -4.77
C VAL A 21 2.65 8.53 -5.39
N HIS A 22 2.75 9.82 -5.70
CA HIS A 22 4.00 10.41 -6.16
C HIS A 22 4.90 10.67 -4.96
N ARG A 23 6.16 10.24 -5.06
CA ARG A 23 7.16 10.46 -4.02
C ARG A 23 8.17 11.48 -4.52
N PRO A 24 7.99 12.79 -4.19
CA PRO A 24 8.83 13.86 -4.73
C PRO A 24 10.32 13.66 -4.43
N ARG A 25 10.65 13.13 -3.25
CA ARG A 25 12.02 12.89 -2.83
C ARG A 25 12.77 11.92 -3.76
N TYR A 26 12.05 10.94 -4.31
CA TYR A 26 12.62 9.92 -5.19
C TYR A 26 12.21 10.13 -6.64
N ASP A 27 11.35 11.10 -6.90
CA ASP A 27 10.78 11.38 -8.21
C ASP A 27 10.23 10.12 -8.89
N ASP A 28 9.46 9.35 -8.11
CA ASP A 28 8.82 8.13 -8.60
C ASP A 28 7.39 8.02 -8.10
N TRP A 29 6.72 6.95 -8.54
CA TRP A 29 5.35 6.62 -8.15
C TRP A 29 5.33 5.26 -7.48
N SER A 30 4.54 5.11 -6.43
CA SER A 30 4.40 3.84 -5.73
C SER A 30 2.96 3.62 -5.28
N PHE A 31 2.65 2.35 -4.96
CA PHE A 31 1.41 2.06 -4.26
C PHE A 31 1.48 2.64 -2.85
N PRO A 32 0.35 3.12 -2.29
CA PRO A 32 0.34 3.60 -0.91
C PRO A 32 0.73 2.48 0.05
N LYS A 33 1.67 2.77 0.95
CA LYS A 33 2.19 1.81 1.93
C LYS A 33 2.89 2.54 3.06
N GLY A 34 3.10 1.86 4.15
CA GLY A 34 3.89 2.40 5.25
C GLY A 34 4.20 1.38 6.32
N LYS A 35 4.90 1.82 7.34
CA LYS A 35 5.42 0.96 8.40
C LYS A 35 4.32 0.49 9.34
N LEU A 36 4.45 -0.77 9.76
CA LEU A 36 3.60 -1.36 10.78
C LEU A 36 3.84 -0.67 12.12
N GLU A 37 2.77 -0.29 12.79
CA GLU A 37 2.83 0.27 14.14
C GLU A 37 2.66 -0.84 15.18
N SER A 38 3.14 -0.56 16.40
CA SER A 38 3.05 -1.50 17.50
C SER A 38 1.60 -1.88 17.80
N GLY A 39 1.32 -3.17 17.88
CA GLY A 39 -0.03 -3.67 18.16
C GLY A 39 -0.98 -3.68 16.98
N GLU A 40 -0.54 -3.23 15.83
CA GLU A 40 -1.36 -3.15 14.62
C GLU A 40 -1.22 -4.42 13.78
N SER A 41 -2.33 -4.91 13.21
CA SER A 41 -2.25 -5.98 12.23
C SER A 41 -1.78 -5.43 10.89
N LEU A 42 -1.23 -6.30 10.03
CA LEU A 42 -0.81 -5.88 8.70
C LEU A 42 -1.99 -5.39 7.85
N CYS A 43 -3.17 -6.01 8.00
CA CYS A 43 -4.37 -5.55 7.30
C CYS A 43 -4.78 -4.14 7.75
N ALA A 44 -4.79 -3.89 9.05
CA ALA A 44 -5.12 -2.58 9.59
C ALA A 44 -4.08 -1.53 9.14
N CYS A 45 -2.81 -1.92 9.12
CA CYS A 45 -1.73 -1.06 8.63
C CYS A 45 -1.97 -0.65 7.17
N ALA A 46 -2.31 -1.60 6.31
CA ALA A 46 -2.58 -1.30 4.90
C ALA A 46 -3.72 -0.29 4.75
N VAL A 47 -4.83 -0.51 5.45
CA VAL A 47 -6.00 0.38 5.39
C VAL A 47 -5.62 1.77 5.90
N ARG A 48 -4.92 1.84 7.03
CA ARG A 48 -4.49 3.11 7.63
C ARG A 48 -3.56 3.89 6.72
N GLU A 49 -2.56 3.23 6.16
CA GLU A 49 -1.58 3.89 5.30
C GLU A 49 -2.21 4.42 4.01
N VAL A 50 -3.13 3.69 3.41
CA VAL A 50 -3.87 4.20 2.25
C VAL A 50 -4.61 5.47 2.61
N ALA A 51 -5.32 5.48 3.75
CA ALA A 51 -6.07 6.65 4.20
C ALA A 51 -5.15 7.85 4.49
N GLU A 52 -4.02 7.61 5.16
CA GLU A 52 -3.08 8.68 5.48
C GLU A 52 -2.44 9.30 4.24
N GLU A 53 -2.04 8.47 3.27
CA GLU A 53 -1.32 8.95 2.09
C GLU A 53 -2.24 9.50 1.00
N THR A 54 -3.48 9.04 0.91
CA THR A 54 -4.37 9.35 -0.22
C THR A 54 -5.72 9.94 0.19
N GLY A 55 -6.11 9.83 1.46
CA GLY A 55 -7.43 10.23 1.92
C GLY A 55 -8.53 9.23 1.57
N VAL A 56 -8.20 8.10 0.97
CA VAL A 56 -9.18 7.11 0.50
C VAL A 56 -9.38 6.03 1.54
N GLN A 57 -10.64 5.73 1.86
CA GLN A 57 -11.01 4.61 2.72
C GLN A 57 -11.25 3.39 1.84
N VAL A 58 -10.61 2.27 2.18
CA VAL A 58 -10.66 1.08 1.34
C VAL A 58 -11.09 -0.16 2.10
N ARG A 59 -11.58 -1.13 1.34
CA ARG A 59 -11.79 -2.50 1.77
C ARG A 59 -10.73 -3.37 1.09
N LEU A 60 -9.99 -4.14 1.89
CA LEU A 60 -9.02 -5.09 1.35
C LEU A 60 -9.74 -6.29 0.74
N GLU A 61 -9.19 -6.76 -0.36
CA GLU A 61 -9.66 -7.95 -1.06
C GLU A 61 -8.62 -9.07 -0.87
N GLN A 62 -8.11 -9.62 -1.96
CA GLN A 62 -7.16 -10.73 -1.88
C GLN A 62 -5.75 -10.24 -1.60
N PRO A 63 -4.95 -11.05 -0.88
CA PRO A 63 -3.54 -10.73 -0.70
C PRO A 63 -2.79 -10.90 -2.03
N LEU A 64 -1.78 -10.06 -2.21
CA LEU A 64 -0.85 -10.10 -3.34
C LEU A 64 0.49 -10.65 -2.85
N GLU A 65 1.45 -10.78 -3.77
CA GLU A 65 2.78 -11.24 -3.39
C GLU A 65 3.45 -10.27 -2.43
N THR A 66 4.16 -10.84 -1.46
CA THR A 66 4.98 -10.07 -0.52
C THR A 66 6.25 -9.62 -1.22
N VAL A 67 6.60 -8.36 -1.06
CA VAL A 67 7.84 -7.80 -1.60
C VAL A 67 8.88 -7.76 -0.48
N ARG A 68 10.06 -8.31 -0.74
CA ARG A 68 11.18 -8.33 0.20
C ARG A 68 12.42 -7.74 -0.44
N TYR A 69 13.11 -6.88 0.30
CA TYR A 69 14.34 -6.28 -0.18
C TYR A 69 15.19 -5.80 1.00
N ARG A 70 16.46 -5.45 0.69
CA ARG A 70 17.36 -4.88 1.68
C ARG A 70 17.53 -3.40 1.43
N LEU A 71 17.56 -2.62 2.52
CA LEU A 71 17.93 -1.21 2.47
C LEU A 71 19.45 -1.09 2.34
N GLY A 72 19.92 0.14 2.04
CA GLY A 72 21.35 0.38 1.88
C GLY A 72 22.21 0.04 3.10
N ASP A 73 21.62 0.09 4.30
CA ASP A 73 22.30 -0.27 5.55
C ASP A 73 22.25 -1.76 5.87
N GLY A 74 21.69 -2.58 4.96
CA GLY A 74 21.55 -4.02 5.15
C GLY A 74 20.28 -4.46 5.86
N THR A 75 19.45 -3.52 6.33
CA THR A 75 18.19 -3.84 6.98
C THR A 75 17.25 -4.54 6.01
N ARG A 76 16.65 -5.66 6.45
CA ARG A 76 15.64 -6.37 5.65
C ARG A 76 14.31 -5.66 5.78
N LYS A 77 13.63 -5.49 4.65
CA LYS A 77 12.30 -4.92 4.62
C LYS A 77 11.34 -5.86 3.92
N GLU A 78 10.18 -6.06 4.53
CA GLU A 78 9.09 -6.85 4.00
C GLU A 78 7.87 -5.97 3.87
N VAL A 79 7.25 -5.94 2.69
CA VAL A 79 6.02 -5.19 2.45
C VAL A 79 4.94 -6.16 1.99
N ARG A 80 3.84 -6.21 2.74
CA ARG A 80 2.67 -7.01 2.42
C ARG A 80 1.65 -6.15 1.71
N TYR A 81 1.13 -6.63 0.59
CA TYR A 81 0.15 -5.91 -0.20
C TYR A 81 -1.14 -6.69 -0.37
N TRP A 82 -2.23 -5.96 -0.50
CA TRP A 82 -3.54 -6.49 -0.86
C TRP A 82 -4.10 -5.69 -2.01
N ALA A 83 -4.90 -6.35 -2.86
CA ALA A 83 -5.79 -5.64 -3.76
C ALA A 83 -6.88 -4.99 -2.89
N ALA A 84 -7.35 -3.83 -3.28
CA ALA A 84 -8.34 -3.09 -2.49
C ALA A 84 -9.26 -2.27 -3.37
N ARG A 85 -10.46 -2.01 -2.85
CA ARG A 85 -11.46 -1.17 -3.51
C ARG A 85 -11.85 -0.05 -2.55
N GLU A 86 -12.13 1.12 -3.11
CA GLU A 86 -12.65 2.23 -2.32
C GLU A 86 -14.00 1.88 -1.72
N LEU A 87 -14.21 2.24 -0.45
CA LEU A 87 -15.52 2.13 0.19
C LEU A 87 -16.46 3.20 -0.36
N ASP A 88 -17.70 2.80 -0.60
CA ASP A 88 -18.74 3.71 -1.08
C ASP A 88 -19.24 4.64 0.03
#